data_3978b5b47eb43b48067b72ffa8ef3273
#
_entry.id   3978b5b47eb43b48067b72ffa8ef3273
#
_cell.length_a   1.000
_cell.length_b   1.000
_cell.length_c   1.000
_cell.angle_alpha   90.00
_cell.angle_beta   90.00
_cell.angle_gamma   90.00
#
_symmetry.space_group_name_H-M   'P 1'
#
loop_
_entity.id
_entity.type
_entity.pdbx_description
1 polymer ?
#
loop_
_entity_poly.entity_id
_entity_poly.type
_entity_poly.pdbx_seq_one_letter_code
_entity_poly.pdbx_strand_id
1 'polypeptide(L)'
;MKEVEKVTVRTYSKHAAAMSKASAHFKVTEFACNDGSDKILIDDKLVELLEFIRNYFNAPVIITSAYRTAAYNKKVGGSPNSQHLKGKAADIIVSGVKPAEVVKVAELFLGNSGGIGLYSISGFTHVDTRANASRWYEASRGYIVTRGRFSVAPAKEVDDEIVESSKIIVDGKEITVSRILKDGINYIKIRDVGDAFGYTVSASGNIPVLTKK
;
A
#
# COMPACT_ATOMS: atom_id res chain seq x y z
N MET A 1 17.85 -25.29 -1.85
CA MET A 1 16.39 -25.47 -2.01
C MET A 1 15.91 -24.23 -2.77
N LYS A 2 15.31 -24.38 -3.95
CA LYS A 2 14.67 -23.25 -4.66
C LYS A 2 13.43 -22.87 -3.86
N GLU A 3 13.38 -21.65 -3.37
CA GLU A 3 12.18 -21.07 -2.77
C GLU A 3 11.06 -21.12 -3.81
N VAL A 4 9.99 -21.84 -3.51
CA VAL A 4 8.81 -21.89 -4.38
C VAL A 4 8.20 -20.51 -4.34
N GLU A 5 8.30 -19.77 -5.43
CA GLU A 5 7.69 -18.44 -5.57
C GLU A 5 6.19 -18.59 -5.28
N LYS A 6 5.76 -18.07 -4.13
CA LYS A 6 4.38 -18.18 -3.67
C LYS A 6 3.50 -17.40 -4.67
N VAL A 7 2.56 -18.10 -5.31
CA VAL A 7 1.59 -17.46 -6.19
C VAL A 7 0.85 -16.39 -5.42
N THR A 8 1.08 -15.12 -5.75
CA THR A 8 0.51 -13.97 -5.05
C THR A 8 -0.77 -13.47 -5.72
N VAL A 9 -1.04 -13.84 -7.00
CA VAL A 9 -2.23 -13.40 -7.74
C VAL A 9 -3.31 -14.46 -7.68
N ARG A 10 -4.45 -14.11 -7.09
CA ARG A 10 -5.63 -14.97 -6.99
C ARG A 10 -6.65 -14.63 -8.05
N THR A 11 -7.39 -15.66 -8.50
CA THR A 11 -8.49 -15.51 -9.46
C THR A 11 -9.81 -15.68 -8.74
N TYR A 12 -10.76 -14.77 -9.01
CA TYR A 12 -12.11 -14.81 -8.47
C TYR A 12 -13.14 -14.69 -9.61
N SER A 13 -14.36 -15.20 -9.35
CA SER A 13 -15.57 -14.88 -10.11
C SER A 13 -16.30 -13.74 -9.41
N LYS A 14 -16.65 -12.69 -10.11
CA LYS A 14 -17.40 -11.55 -9.59
C LYS A 14 -18.74 -11.98 -8.98
N HIS A 15 -19.44 -12.90 -9.64
CA HIS A 15 -20.73 -13.44 -9.19
C HIS A 15 -20.57 -14.28 -7.91
N ALA A 16 -19.61 -15.20 -7.90
CA ALA A 16 -19.36 -16.07 -6.74
C ALA A 16 -18.79 -15.30 -5.53
N ALA A 17 -18.05 -14.22 -5.79
CA ALA A 17 -17.38 -13.44 -4.74
C ALA A 17 -18.15 -12.17 -4.33
N ALA A 18 -19.44 -12.04 -4.67
CA ALA A 18 -20.21 -10.83 -4.43
C ALA A 18 -20.20 -10.34 -2.97
N MET A 19 -20.13 -11.27 -2.00
CA MET A 19 -20.04 -10.99 -0.56
C MET A 19 -18.65 -11.21 0.02
N SER A 20 -17.65 -11.58 -0.80
CA SER A 20 -16.32 -11.92 -0.32
C SER A 20 -15.47 -10.66 -0.08
N LYS A 21 -14.68 -10.70 0.97
CA LYS A 21 -13.68 -9.68 1.28
C LYS A 21 -12.30 -10.10 0.75
N ALA A 22 -11.58 -9.15 0.18
CA ALA A 22 -10.16 -9.29 -0.13
C ALA A 22 -9.31 -9.04 1.13
N SER A 23 -9.79 -8.16 2.03
CA SER A 23 -9.15 -7.81 3.30
C SER A 23 -10.18 -7.23 4.29
N ALA A 24 -9.71 -6.63 5.39
CA ALA A 24 -10.59 -6.02 6.39
C ALA A 24 -11.50 -4.92 5.79
N HIS A 25 -10.97 -4.12 4.86
CA HIS A 25 -11.66 -2.93 4.34
C HIS A 25 -12.05 -3.03 2.85
N PHE A 26 -11.53 -3.99 2.11
CA PHE A 26 -11.78 -4.12 0.67
C PHE A 26 -12.58 -5.38 0.35
N LYS A 27 -13.60 -5.22 -0.52
CA LYS A 27 -14.36 -6.34 -1.10
C LYS A 27 -13.66 -6.81 -2.38
N VAL A 28 -13.77 -8.09 -2.70
CA VAL A 28 -13.25 -8.67 -3.95
C VAL A 28 -13.83 -7.95 -5.17
N THR A 29 -15.10 -7.58 -5.13
CA THR A 29 -15.80 -6.92 -6.25
C THR A 29 -15.30 -5.53 -6.58
N GLU A 30 -14.62 -4.85 -5.65
CA GLU A 30 -14.03 -3.54 -5.92
C GLU A 30 -12.85 -3.61 -6.91
N PHE A 31 -12.25 -4.79 -7.06
CA PHE A 31 -11.17 -5.04 -8.01
C PHE A 31 -11.67 -5.46 -9.41
N ALA A 32 -12.98 -5.57 -9.62
CA ALA A 32 -13.55 -6.02 -10.88
C ALA A 32 -13.27 -5.04 -12.04
N CYS A 33 -13.16 -5.57 -13.24
CA CYS A 33 -13.09 -4.76 -14.45
C CYS A 33 -14.43 -4.05 -14.70
N ASN A 34 -14.38 -2.79 -15.14
CA ASN A 34 -15.57 -1.98 -15.43
C ASN A 34 -16.28 -2.37 -16.75
N ASP A 35 -15.82 -3.42 -17.43
CA ASP A 35 -16.47 -3.94 -18.64
C ASP A 35 -17.56 -5.00 -18.37
N GLY A 36 -17.82 -5.30 -17.09
CA GLY A 36 -18.82 -6.27 -16.67
C GLY A 36 -18.34 -7.72 -16.70
N SER A 37 -17.08 -8.00 -17.04
CA SER A 37 -16.52 -9.36 -17.03
C SER A 37 -16.58 -9.98 -15.63
N ASP A 38 -16.77 -11.29 -15.57
CA ASP A 38 -16.88 -12.03 -14.32
C ASP A 38 -15.52 -12.28 -13.67
N LYS A 39 -14.46 -12.44 -14.47
CA LYS A 39 -13.11 -12.71 -13.97
C LYS A 39 -12.53 -11.51 -13.24
N ILE A 40 -11.98 -11.74 -12.05
CA ILE A 40 -11.20 -10.77 -11.28
C ILE A 40 -9.84 -11.39 -10.95
N LEU A 41 -8.75 -10.66 -11.16
CA LEU A 41 -7.42 -11.00 -10.68
C LEU A 41 -7.02 -10.02 -9.59
N ILE A 42 -6.49 -10.53 -8.46
CA ILE A 42 -6.04 -9.71 -7.33
C ILE A 42 -4.71 -10.24 -6.82
N ASP A 43 -3.69 -9.39 -6.79
CA ASP A 43 -2.42 -9.67 -6.13
C ASP A 43 -2.54 -9.38 -4.64
N ASP A 44 -2.17 -10.33 -3.79
CA ASP A 44 -2.20 -10.18 -2.33
C ASP A 44 -1.37 -8.98 -1.87
N LYS A 45 -0.20 -8.76 -2.48
CA LYS A 45 0.66 -7.62 -2.17
C LYS A 45 0.03 -6.25 -2.53
N LEU A 46 -0.81 -6.22 -3.57
CA LEU A 46 -1.59 -5.02 -3.88
C LEU A 46 -2.60 -4.72 -2.77
N VAL A 47 -3.27 -5.74 -2.25
CA VAL A 47 -4.22 -5.58 -1.13
C VAL A 47 -3.51 -5.06 0.12
N GLU A 48 -2.33 -5.60 0.44
CA GLU A 48 -1.49 -5.13 1.55
C GLU A 48 -1.10 -3.66 1.41
N LEU A 49 -0.70 -3.24 0.20
CA LEU A 49 -0.38 -1.84 -0.10
C LEU A 49 -1.59 -0.91 0.09
N LEU A 50 -2.76 -1.33 -0.36
CA LEU A 50 -3.99 -0.54 -0.23
C LEU A 50 -4.43 -0.40 1.24
N GLU A 51 -4.33 -1.49 2.02
CA GLU A 51 -4.58 -1.46 3.47
C GLU A 51 -3.56 -0.56 4.20
N PHE A 52 -2.28 -0.62 3.82
CA PHE A 52 -1.25 0.25 4.36
C PHE A 52 -1.57 1.73 4.14
N ILE A 53 -1.94 2.11 2.89
CA ILE A 53 -2.32 3.48 2.55
C ILE A 53 -3.56 3.92 3.34
N ARG A 54 -4.58 3.05 3.41
CA ARG A 54 -5.82 3.33 4.15
C ARG A 54 -5.56 3.58 5.63
N ASN A 55 -4.75 2.72 6.26
CA ASN A 55 -4.42 2.82 7.68
C ASN A 55 -3.55 4.04 7.98
N TYR A 56 -2.60 4.36 7.09
CA TYR A 56 -1.73 5.53 7.24
C TYR A 56 -2.53 6.84 7.29
N PHE A 57 -3.50 7.01 6.39
CA PHE A 57 -4.32 8.22 6.35
C PHE A 57 -5.54 8.15 7.26
N ASN A 58 -5.85 7.00 7.85
CA ASN A 58 -7.09 6.74 8.57
C ASN A 58 -8.33 7.21 7.77
N ALA A 59 -8.33 6.98 6.46
CA ALA A 59 -9.32 7.49 5.52
C ALA A 59 -9.72 6.43 4.49
N PRO A 60 -10.97 6.45 3.98
CA PRO A 60 -11.41 5.54 2.93
C PRO A 60 -10.54 5.65 1.68
N VAL A 61 -10.13 4.49 1.14
CA VAL A 61 -9.48 4.36 -0.16
C VAL A 61 -10.51 3.83 -1.16
N ILE A 62 -10.76 4.59 -2.21
CA ILE A 62 -11.72 4.27 -3.26
C ILE A 62 -10.92 3.74 -4.46
N ILE A 63 -11.19 2.50 -4.88
CA ILE A 63 -10.60 1.92 -6.09
C ILE A 63 -11.45 2.35 -7.28
N THR A 64 -10.90 3.20 -8.15
CA THR A 64 -11.58 3.66 -9.37
C THR A 64 -11.35 2.72 -10.55
N SER A 65 -10.23 1.98 -10.55
CA SER A 65 -9.91 0.94 -11.53
C SER A 65 -8.88 -0.02 -10.93
N ALA A 66 -9.10 -1.33 -11.06
CA ALA A 66 -8.10 -2.34 -10.66
C ALA A 66 -7.85 -3.31 -11.80
N TYR A 67 -8.31 -4.58 -11.72
CA TYR A 67 -8.14 -5.53 -12.81
C TYR A 67 -8.81 -5.00 -14.09
N ARG A 68 -8.12 -5.18 -15.21
CA ARG A 68 -8.67 -4.87 -16.56
C ARG A 68 -8.51 -6.06 -17.48
N THR A 69 -9.56 -6.36 -18.24
CA THR A 69 -9.42 -7.26 -19.40
C THR A 69 -8.59 -6.59 -20.49
N ALA A 70 -8.01 -7.40 -21.40
CA ALA A 70 -7.23 -6.87 -22.53
C ALA A 70 -8.07 -5.92 -23.40
N ALA A 71 -9.33 -6.28 -23.65
CA ALA A 71 -10.26 -5.48 -24.43
C ALA A 71 -10.54 -4.12 -23.76
N TYR A 72 -10.85 -4.12 -22.46
CA TYR A 72 -11.11 -2.89 -21.73
C TYR A 72 -9.86 -2.02 -21.62
N ASN A 73 -8.69 -2.62 -21.35
CA ASN A 73 -7.43 -1.89 -21.28
C ASN A 73 -7.13 -1.17 -22.60
N LYS A 74 -7.33 -1.83 -23.73
CA LYS A 74 -7.20 -1.21 -25.07
C LYS A 74 -8.20 -0.07 -25.27
N LYS A 75 -9.48 -0.26 -24.87
CA LYS A 75 -10.55 0.74 -24.96
C LYS A 75 -10.21 2.03 -24.22
N VAL A 76 -9.56 1.92 -23.04
CA VAL A 76 -9.18 3.09 -22.22
C VAL A 76 -7.79 3.63 -22.52
N GLY A 77 -7.14 3.17 -23.58
CA GLY A 77 -5.79 3.63 -23.98
C GLY A 77 -4.67 3.16 -23.06
N GLY A 78 -4.89 2.09 -22.31
CA GLY A 78 -3.88 1.55 -21.39
C GLY A 78 -2.72 0.86 -22.13
N SER A 79 -1.52 0.91 -21.54
CA SER A 79 -0.33 0.23 -22.06
C SER A 79 -0.57 -1.26 -22.27
N PRO A 80 -0.07 -1.88 -23.37
CA PRO A 80 -0.16 -3.33 -23.58
C PRO A 80 0.47 -4.16 -22.45
N ASN A 81 1.46 -3.59 -21.73
CA ASN A 81 2.13 -4.22 -20.60
C ASN A 81 1.62 -3.76 -19.23
N SER A 82 0.41 -3.19 -19.18
CA SER A 82 -0.20 -2.67 -17.97
C SER A 82 -0.30 -3.71 -16.85
N GLN A 83 0.03 -3.31 -15.61
CA GLN A 83 -0.11 -4.16 -14.44
C GLN A 83 -1.59 -4.42 -14.07
N HIS A 84 -2.51 -3.58 -14.52
CA HIS A 84 -3.95 -3.83 -14.41
C HIS A 84 -4.37 -5.14 -15.08
N LEU A 85 -3.76 -5.50 -16.21
CA LEU A 85 -4.01 -6.78 -16.92
C LEU A 85 -3.65 -8.01 -16.07
N LYS A 86 -2.75 -7.83 -15.11
CA LYS A 86 -2.22 -8.90 -14.26
C LYS A 86 -2.86 -8.91 -12.86
N GLY A 87 -3.82 -8.03 -12.58
CA GLY A 87 -4.40 -7.87 -11.24
C GLY A 87 -3.43 -7.30 -10.20
N LYS A 88 -2.36 -6.63 -10.65
CA LYS A 88 -1.27 -6.10 -9.82
C LYS A 88 -1.30 -4.58 -9.67
N ALA A 89 -2.34 -3.90 -10.14
CA ALA A 89 -2.45 -2.45 -10.11
C ALA A 89 -3.83 -1.97 -9.70
N ALA A 90 -3.84 -0.79 -9.06
CA ALA A 90 -5.04 -0.02 -8.79
C ALA A 90 -4.82 1.47 -9.03
N ASP A 91 -5.84 2.12 -9.58
CA ASP A 91 -6.01 3.57 -9.61
C ASP A 91 -6.91 3.93 -8.43
N ILE A 92 -6.44 4.79 -7.52
CA ILE A 92 -7.10 5.03 -6.23
C ILE A 92 -7.28 6.51 -5.93
N ILE A 93 -8.33 6.79 -5.15
CA ILE A 93 -8.57 8.08 -4.52
C ILE A 93 -8.65 7.83 -3.00
N VAL A 94 -7.91 8.60 -2.22
CA VAL A 94 -8.00 8.59 -0.76
C VAL A 94 -8.85 9.78 -0.34
N SER A 95 -9.92 9.53 0.40
CA SER A 95 -10.88 10.57 0.79
C SER A 95 -10.21 11.69 1.56
N GLY A 96 -10.36 12.94 1.07
CA GLY A 96 -9.78 14.12 1.71
C GLY A 96 -8.26 14.30 1.53
N VAL A 97 -7.58 13.41 0.81
CA VAL A 97 -6.12 13.44 0.64
C VAL A 97 -5.75 13.73 -0.82
N LYS A 98 -4.83 14.65 -1.04
CA LYS A 98 -4.34 14.98 -2.39
C LYS A 98 -3.49 13.82 -2.95
N PRO A 99 -3.57 13.51 -4.27
CA PRO A 99 -2.73 12.47 -4.88
C PRO A 99 -1.23 12.63 -4.61
N ALA A 100 -0.74 13.87 -4.49
CA ALA A 100 0.65 14.17 -4.18
C ALA A 100 1.10 13.69 -2.80
N GLU A 101 0.20 13.56 -1.82
CA GLU A 101 0.50 12.96 -0.52
C GLU A 101 0.40 11.44 -0.57
N VAL A 102 -0.56 10.90 -1.33
CA VAL A 102 -0.74 9.45 -1.48
C VAL A 102 0.49 8.80 -2.10
N VAL A 103 1.11 9.42 -3.12
CA VAL A 103 2.32 8.87 -3.75
C VAL A 103 3.51 8.79 -2.78
N LYS A 104 3.63 9.72 -1.83
CA LYS A 104 4.69 9.68 -0.81
C LYS A 104 4.52 8.48 0.12
N VAL A 105 3.28 8.20 0.52
CA VAL A 105 2.98 7.04 1.38
C VAL A 105 3.15 5.73 0.63
N ALA A 106 2.73 5.66 -0.64
CA ALA A 106 3.00 4.49 -1.48
C ALA A 106 4.50 4.24 -1.65
N GLU A 107 5.32 5.30 -1.71
CA GLU A 107 6.78 5.22 -1.77
C GLU A 107 7.39 4.57 -0.51
N LEU A 108 6.82 4.83 0.68
CA LEU A 108 7.25 4.21 1.95
C LEU A 108 7.09 2.69 1.92
N PHE A 109 5.98 2.21 1.36
CA PHE A 109 5.70 0.77 1.26
C PHE A 109 6.52 0.08 0.16
N LEU A 110 6.57 0.68 -1.03
CA LEU A 110 7.11 0.04 -2.23
C LEU A 110 8.65 0.14 -2.32
N GLY A 111 9.24 1.21 -1.82
CA GLY A 111 10.69 1.40 -1.84
C GLY A 111 11.27 1.27 -3.26
N ASN A 112 12.14 0.28 -3.46
CA ASN A 112 12.83 0.02 -4.73
C ASN A 112 12.03 -0.88 -5.69
N SER A 113 10.74 -1.13 -5.42
CA SER A 113 9.85 -1.92 -6.27
C SER A 113 8.58 -1.15 -6.61
N GLY A 114 7.69 -1.79 -7.36
CA GLY A 114 6.37 -1.28 -7.66
C GLY A 114 6.33 -0.06 -8.58
N GLY A 115 5.15 0.22 -9.09
CA GLY A 115 4.83 1.39 -9.88
C GLY A 115 4.05 2.42 -9.07
N ILE A 116 4.39 3.71 -9.22
CA ILE A 116 3.64 4.81 -8.64
C ILE A 116 3.45 5.90 -9.69
N GLY A 117 2.20 6.25 -9.95
CA GLY A 117 1.80 7.32 -10.87
C GLY A 117 1.04 8.43 -10.17
N LEU A 118 1.54 9.65 -10.27
CA LEU A 118 0.89 10.85 -9.75
C LEU A 118 0.00 11.46 -10.85
N TYR A 119 -1.30 11.41 -10.67
CA TYR A 119 -2.29 12.00 -11.57
C TYR A 119 -3.00 13.15 -10.88
N SER A 120 -2.27 14.23 -10.60
CA SER A 120 -2.82 15.41 -9.89
C SER A 120 -3.92 16.12 -10.66
N ILE A 121 -3.87 16.12 -11.99
CA ILE A 121 -4.85 16.77 -12.86
C ILE A 121 -6.11 15.92 -12.99
N SER A 122 -5.92 14.59 -13.09
CA SER A 122 -7.02 13.62 -13.16
C SER A 122 -7.56 13.24 -11.77
N GLY A 123 -6.89 13.62 -10.68
CA GLY A 123 -7.37 13.49 -9.31
C GLY A 123 -7.22 12.09 -8.69
N PHE A 124 -6.29 11.25 -9.16
CA PHE A 124 -6.07 9.91 -8.61
C PHE A 124 -4.57 9.57 -8.50
N THR A 125 -4.28 8.48 -7.84
CA THR A 125 -2.94 7.88 -7.76
C THR A 125 -2.97 6.48 -8.33
N HIS A 126 -2.05 6.16 -9.25
CA HIS A 126 -1.80 4.79 -9.67
C HIS A 126 -0.80 4.14 -8.73
N VAL A 127 -1.07 2.91 -8.32
CA VAL A 127 -0.12 2.05 -7.59
C VAL A 127 -0.10 0.65 -8.18
N ASP A 128 1.09 0.02 -8.23
CA ASP A 128 1.22 -1.37 -8.66
C ASP A 128 2.38 -2.10 -7.97
N THR A 129 2.37 -3.43 -8.04
CA THR A 129 3.31 -4.33 -7.36
C THR A 129 4.30 -5.00 -8.31
N ARG A 130 4.71 -4.32 -9.39
CA ARG A 130 5.80 -4.81 -10.26
C ARG A 130 7.11 -4.97 -9.51
N ALA A 131 8.00 -5.83 -10.01
CA ALA A 131 9.27 -6.13 -9.33
C ALA A 131 10.20 -4.90 -9.28
N ASN A 132 10.31 -4.15 -10.37
CA ASN A 132 11.21 -3.01 -10.48
C ASN A 132 10.47 -1.70 -10.26
N ALA A 133 11.12 -0.73 -9.61
CA ALA A 133 10.55 0.59 -9.39
C ALA A 133 10.27 1.33 -10.70
N SER A 134 9.09 1.92 -10.80
CA SER A 134 8.70 2.82 -11.89
C SER A 134 7.89 3.97 -11.33
N ARG A 135 8.28 5.20 -11.67
CA ARG A 135 7.66 6.42 -11.17
C ARG A 135 7.35 7.36 -12.31
N TRP A 136 6.16 7.97 -12.29
CA TRP A 136 5.73 8.94 -13.30
C TRP A 136 4.71 9.92 -12.74
N TYR A 137 4.47 10.98 -13.49
CA TYR A 137 3.42 11.94 -13.17
C TYR A 137 2.71 12.42 -14.46
N GLU A 138 1.49 12.86 -14.30
CA GLU A 138 0.70 13.52 -15.34
C GLU A 138 1.09 14.99 -15.41
N ALA A 139 1.84 15.36 -16.47
CA ALA A 139 2.30 16.74 -16.70
C ALA A 139 1.20 17.62 -17.31
N SER A 140 0.36 17.06 -18.16
CA SER A 140 -0.90 17.62 -18.66
C SER A 140 -1.88 16.47 -18.87
N ARG A 141 -3.18 16.75 -19.03
CA ARG A 141 -4.20 15.69 -19.17
C ARG A 141 -3.83 14.70 -20.27
N GLY A 142 -3.57 13.47 -19.89
CA GLY A 142 -3.17 12.38 -20.77
C GLY A 142 -1.69 12.39 -21.18
N TYR A 143 -0.88 13.36 -20.77
CA TYR A 143 0.56 13.38 -21.04
C TYR A 143 1.36 12.98 -19.79
N ILE A 144 2.07 11.86 -19.88
CA ILE A 144 2.78 11.22 -18.79
C ILE A 144 4.29 11.40 -18.94
N VAL A 145 4.93 11.80 -17.86
CA VAL A 145 6.40 11.97 -17.79
C VAL A 145 6.97 11.02 -16.75
N THR A 146 7.97 10.24 -17.13
CA THR A 146 8.74 9.40 -16.21
C THR A 146 9.61 10.28 -15.31
N ARG A 147 9.78 9.87 -14.06
CA ARG A 147 10.61 10.56 -13.08
C ARG A 147 11.36 9.59 -12.17
N GLY A 148 12.28 10.10 -11.38
CA GLY A 148 12.84 9.41 -10.22
C GLY A 148 11.81 9.27 -9.09
N ARG A 149 12.24 8.71 -7.95
CA ARG A 149 11.37 8.50 -6.77
C ARG A 149 10.67 9.78 -6.36
N PHE A 150 9.44 9.65 -5.87
CA PHE A 150 8.77 10.74 -5.19
C PHE A 150 9.54 11.03 -3.90
N SER A 151 9.89 12.29 -3.69
CA SER A 151 10.50 12.69 -2.43
C SER A 151 9.51 12.33 -1.31
N VAL A 152 9.84 11.31 -0.56
CA VAL A 152 9.32 11.16 0.77
C VAL A 152 10.05 12.28 1.49
N ALA A 153 9.38 13.36 1.85
CA ALA A 153 9.94 14.22 2.87
C ALA A 153 10.33 13.28 4.02
N PRO A 154 11.56 13.33 4.57
CA PRO A 154 11.83 12.64 5.81
C PRO A 154 10.62 12.96 6.67
N ALA A 155 9.96 11.92 7.17
CA ALA A 155 8.77 12.09 8.01
C ALA A 155 9.05 13.35 8.80
N LYS A 156 8.26 14.45 8.57
CA LYS A 156 8.56 15.77 9.11
C LYS A 156 9.41 15.56 10.34
N GLU A 157 10.65 16.12 10.40
CA GLU A 157 11.37 16.08 11.67
C GLU A 157 10.29 16.42 12.65
N VAL A 158 9.86 15.44 13.40
CA VAL A 158 8.74 15.58 14.30
C VAL A 158 9.27 16.65 15.21
N ASP A 159 8.72 17.86 15.14
CA ASP A 159 9.04 18.92 16.09
C ASP A 159 9.14 18.21 17.41
N ASP A 160 10.32 18.16 18.03
CA ASP A 160 10.67 17.40 19.23
C ASP A 160 9.45 16.81 19.96
N GLU A 161 8.77 15.84 19.30
CA GLU A 161 7.63 15.15 19.92
C GLU A 161 8.26 14.48 21.12
N ILE A 162 7.89 14.94 22.29
CA ILE A 162 8.42 14.49 23.57
C ILE A 162 8.31 12.97 23.58
N VAL A 163 9.46 12.31 23.41
CA VAL A 163 9.53 10.85 23.55
C VAL A 163 9.40 10.57 25.03
N GLU A 164 8.20 10.26 25.45
CA GLU A 164 7.93 9.93 26.85
C GLU A 164 8.31 8.49 27.12
N SER A 165 8.92 8.24 28.27
CA SER A 165 9.05 6.90 28.83
C SER A 165 7.69 6.50 29.43
N SER A 166 7.13 5.40 29.01
CA SER A 166 5.85 4.89 29.48
C SER A 166 5.93 3.42 29.82
N LYS A 167 5.09 2.99 30.76
CA LYS A 167 4.96 1.58 31.12
C LYS A 167 3.77 0.98 30.38
N ILE A 168 3.98 -0.20 29.80
CA ILE A 168 2.92 -1.02 29.21
C ILE A 168 2.97 -2.42 29.80
N ILE A 169 1.84 -3.12 29.80
CA ILE A 169 1.75 -4.50 30.23
C ILE A 169 1.48 -5.36 29.00
N VAL A 170 2.34 -6.34 28.75
CA VAL A 170 2.19 -7.32 27.67
C VAL A 170 2.35 -8.71 28.28
N ASP A 171 1.35 -9.56 28.11
CA ASP A 171 1.28 -10.90 28.71
C ASP A 171 1.56 -10.91 30.23
N GLY A 172 1.01 -9.91 30.94
CA GLY A 172 1.18 -9.77 32.39
C GLY A 172 2.54 -9.23 32.85
N LYS A 173 3.48 -8.97 31.94
CA LYS A 173 4.80 -8.41 32.22
C LYS A 173 4.79 -6.91 31.97
N GLU A 174 5.14 -6.12 32.99
CA GLU A 174 5.36 -4.68 32.86
C GLU A 174 6.71 -4.42 32.18
N ILE A 175 6.69 -3.60 31.13
CA ILE A 175 7.91 -3.15 30.42
C ILE A 175 7.87 -1.65 30.22
N THR A 176 9.05 -1.02 30.19
CA THR A 176 9.21 0.39 29.87
C THR A 176 9.48 0.54 28.38
N VAL A 177 8.75 1.42 27.72
CA VAL A 177 8.88 1.69 26.27
C VAL A 177 8.96 3.19 26.01
N SER A 178 9.64 3.54 24.94
CA SER A 178 9.60 4.89 24.39
C SER A 178 8.28 5.08 23.63
N ARG A 179 7.54 6.12 23.97
CA ARG A 179 6.20 6.41 23.45
C ARG A 179 6.12 7.82 22.88
N ILE A 180 5.44 7.96 21.77
CA ILE A 180 4.97 9.22 21.21
C ILE A 180 3.44 9.19 21.23
N LEU A 181 2.82 10.20 21.84
CA LEU A 181 1.37 10.41 21.75
C LEU A 181 1.09 11.45 20.67
N LYS A 182 0.40 11.02 19.59
CA LYS A 182 0.03 11.90 18.49
C LYS A 182 -1.43 11.66 18.11
N ASP A 183 -2.20 12.72 18.04
CA ASP A 183 -3.64 12.66 17.67
C ASP A 183 -4.45 11.64 18.48
N GLY A 184 -4.12 11.46 19.76
CA GLY A 184 -4.73 10.48 20.64
C GLY A 184 -4.27 9.04 20.44
N ILE A 185 -3.31 8.79 19.53
CA ILE A 185 -2.75 7.48 19.23
C ILE A 185 -1.37 7.35 19.88
N ASN A 186 -1.15 6.22 20.57
CA ASN A 186 0.14 5.89 21.14
C ASN A 186 1.01 5.15 20.11
N TYR A 187 2.13 5.72 19.74
CA TYR A 187 3.16 5.08 18.94
C TYR A 187 4.27 4.58 19.87
N ILE A 188 4.52 3.27 19.86
CA ILE A 188 5.49 2.63 20.74
C ILE A 188 6.69 2.19 19.91
N LYS A 189 7.90 2.43 20.43
CA LYS A 189 9.12 1.98 19.77
C LYS A 189 9.20 0.45 19.81
N ILE A 190 9.02 -0.18 18.65
CA ILE A 190 8.95 -1.65 18.52
C ILE A 190 10.21 -2.37 19.05
N ARG A 191 11.36 -1.69 19.02
CA ARG A 191 12.61 -2.28 19.54
C ARG A 191 12.55 -2.51 21.03
N ASP A 192 11.96 -1.57 21.78
CA ASP A 192 11.82 -1.70 23.24
C ASP A 192 10.95 -2.92 23.59
N VAL A 193 9.88 -3.15 22.81
CA VAL A 193 9.02 -4.35 22.96
C VAL A 193 9.77 -5.60 22.54
N GLY A 194 10.46 -5.60 21.41
CA GLY A 194 11.24 -6.73 20.93
C GLY A 194 12.31 -7.16 21.93
N ASP A 195 13.09 -6.23 22.44
CA ASP A 195 14.16 -6.52 23.40
C ASP A 195 13.61 -7.10 24.72
N ALA A 196 12.47 -6.57 25.21
CA ALA A 196 11.83 -7.06 26.43
C ALA A 196 11.34 -8.51 26.34
N PHE A 197 11.02 -8.99 25.13
CA PHE A 197 10.53 -10.35 24.86
C PHE A 197 11.55 -11.26 24.16
N GLY A 198 12.82 -10.87 24.09
CA GLY A 198 13.89 -11.71 23.54
C GLY A 198 13.88 -11.80 22.01
N TYR A 199 13.44 -10.75 21.33
CA TYR A 199 13.53 -10.63 19.88
C TYR A 199 14.60 -9.63 19.46
N THR A 200 15.32 -9.94 18.39
CA THR A 200 16.11 -8.95 17.66
C THR A 200 15.21 -8.22 16.67
N VAL A 201 15.23 -6.90 16.68
CA VAL A 201 14.48 -6.08 15.72
C VAL A 201 15.40 -5.60 14.63
N SER A 202 15.15 -6.04 13.42
CA SER A 202 15.78 -5.60 12.18
C SER A 202 14.74 -4.95 11.25
N ALA A 203 15.13 -4.55 10.06
CA ALA A 203 14.22 -4.05 9.05
C ALA A 203 14.49 -4.71 7.70
N SER A 204 13.43 -5.10 7.01
CA SER A 204 13.46 -5.44 5.59
C SER A 204 12.78 -4.31 4.83
N GLY A 205 13.58 -3.39 4.26
CA GLY A 205 13.06 -2.11 3.81
C GLY A 205 12.53 -1.29 4.99
N ASN A 206 11.25 -0.90 4.95
CA ASN A 206 10.58 -0.15 6.02
C ASN A 206 9.71 -1.02 6.94
N ILE A 207 9.80 -2.35 6.80
CA ILE A 207 9.03 -3.28 7.62
C ILE A 207 9.90 -3.77 8.77
N PRO A 208 9.49 -3.56 10.04
CA PRO A 208 10.21 -4.12 11.17
C PRO A 208 10.07 -5.66 11.16
N VAL A 209 11.21 -6.33 11.30
CA VAL A 209 11.28 -7.79 11.40
C VAL A 209 11.74 -8.16 12.80
N LEU A 210 10.94 -8.96 13.48
CA LEU A 210 11.27 -9.50 14.81
C LEU A 210 11.75 -10.94 14.64
N THR A 211 12.98 -11.21 15.03
CA THR A 211 13.57 -12.56 15.05
C THR A 211 13.82 -12.96 16.49
N LYS A 212 13.32 -14.11 16.91
CA LYS A 212 13.55 -14.65 18.26
C LYS A 212 15.05 -14.86 18.46
N LYS A 213 15.60 -14.38 19.60
CA LYS A 213 16.99 -14.60 20.01
C LYS A 213 17.24 -16.05 20.36
#